data_97bfabc2793a797b785127977c898500
#
_entry.id   97bfabc2793a797b785127977c898500
#
_cell.length_a   1.000
_cell.length_b   1.000
_cell.length_c   1.000
_cell.angle_alpha   90.00
_cell.angle_beta   90.00
_cell.angle_gamma   90.00
#
_symmetry.space_group_name_H-M   'P 1'
#
loop_
_entity.id
_entity.type
_entity.pdbx_description
1 polymer ?
#
loop_
_entity_poly.entity_id
_entity_poly.type
_entity_poly.pdbx_seq_one_letter_code
_entity_poly.pdbx_strand_id
1 'polypeptide(L)'
;DYIFPDLPALTLVYDGEHFLFKPIFAMVGDFTTFDQDDASLAQVGEQEDTQEVRAARLGFYLRSKGNFAWDFYFTSDYQERNDREKTVFQIFDMKVGIPLGQTKLTIGKQKQPFSYELLALSVILPHQERILSPFFVTRSIGAQLSGLLAGDRMTWAAGVFNDWLDTDLE
;
A
#
# COMPACT_ATOMS: atom_id res chain seq x y z
N ASP A 1 7.13 -11.02 -7.56
CA ASP A 1 7.97 -10.71 -6.41
C ASP A 1 8.09 -9.20 -6.31
N TYR A 2 7.25 -8.59 -5.48
CA TYR A 2 7.51 -7.22 -5.05
C TYR A 2 8.76 -7.30 -4.19
N ILE A 3 9.85 -6.84 -4.76
CA ILE A 3 11.11 -6.68 -4.06
C ILE A 3 10.87 -5.57 -3.04
N PHE A 4 10.56 -5.97 -1.81
CA PHE A 4 10.94 -5.11 -0.71
C PHE A 4 12.48 -5.07 -0.78
N PRO A 5 13.10 -3.89 -0.98
CA PRO A 5 14.54 -3.83 -0.85
C PRO A 5 14.87 -4.47 0.49
N ASP A 6 15.87 -5.34 0.50
CA ASP A 6 16.37 -5.95 1.73
C ASP A 6 16.72 -4.83 2.70
N LEU A 7 15.75 -4.44 3.52
CA LEU A 7 16.02 -3.63 4.69
C LEU A 7 16.74 -4.58 5.66
N PRO A 8 18.05 -4.44 5.82
CA PRO A 8 18.78 -5.29 6.74
C PRO A 8 18.19 -5.00 8.11
N ALA A 9 17.76 -6.00 8.78
CA ALA A 9 17.72 -6.10 10.22
C ALA A 9 16.41 -6.38 10.95
N LEU A 10 15.21 -6.34 10.39
CA LEU A 10 13.98 -6.62 11.19
C LEU A 10 12.94 -7.47 10.46
N THR A 11 13.32 -8.29 9.52
CA THR A 11 12.39 -9.21 8.90
C THR A 11 12.29 -10.48 9.78
N LEU A 12 11.40 -10.44 10.75
CA LEU A 12 10.96 -11.63 11.44
C LEU A 12 10.24 -12.51 10.41
N VAL A 13 10.94 -13.50 9.88
CA VAL A 13 10.36 -14.48 8.95
C VAL A 13 10.38 -15.82 9.63
N TYR A 14 9.20 -16.41 9.80
CA TYR A 14 9.11 -17.82 10.12
C TYR A 14 9.01 -18.60 8.81
N ASP A 15 10.00 -19.39 8.51
CA ASP A 15 10.07 -20.25 7.33
C ASP A 15 10.02 -21.71 7.74
N GLY A 16 8.79 -22.22 7.98
CA GLY A 16 8.52 -23.59 8.38
C GLY A 16 8.37 -24.54 7.20
N GLU A 17 8.16 -25.82 7.49
CA GLU A 17 7.98 -26.87 6.49
C GLU A 17 6.71 -26.67 5.65
N HIS A 18 5.61 -26.26 6.27
CA HIS A 18 4.29 -26.17 5.64
C HIS A 18 3.91 -24.77 5.17
N PHE A 19 4.47 -23.74 5.78
CA PHE A 19 4.18 -22.36 5.44
C PHE A 19 5.31 -21.40 5.78
N LEU A 20 5.29 -20.27 5.10
CA LEU A 20 6.10 -19.09 5.39
C LEU A 20 5.18 -18.02 5.99
N PHE A 21 5.57 -17.44 7.10
CA PHE A 21 4.88 -16.33 7.74
C PHE A 21 5.81 -15.14 7.91
N LYS A 22 5.32 -13.96 7.54
CA LYS A 22 6.04 -12.69 7.60
C LYS A 22 5.16 -11.64 8.26
N PRO A 23 5.43 -11.21 9.49
CA PRO A 23 4.76 -10.03 10.04
C PRO A 23 5.18 -8.78 9.28
N ILE A 24 4.27 -7.83 9.19
CA ILE A 24 4.48 -6.55 8.53
C ILE A 24 4.20 -5.45 9.54
N PHE A 25 5.18 -4.59 9.73
CA PHE A 25 5.05 -3.39 10.53
C PHE A 25 5.68 -2.23 9.77
N ALA A 26 4.98 -1.11 9.69
CA ALA A 26 5.52 0.13 9.15
C ALA A 26 4.92 1.33 9.88
N MET A 27 5.74 2.28 10.22
CA MET A 27 5.33 3.55 10.81
C MET A 27 5.98 4.69 10.04
N VAL A 28 5.19 5.68 9.68
CA VAL A 28 5.64 6.89 8.97
C VAL A 28 5.16 8.10 9.78
N GLY A 29 6.10 8.92 10.20
CA GLY A 29 5.83 10.19 10.86
C GLY A 29 6.37 11.34 10.03
N ASP A 30 5.64 12.44 10.01
CA ASP A 30 5.99 13.65 9.29
C ASP A 30 6.21 14.80 10.25
N PHE A 31 7.21 15.60 9.94
CA PHE A 31 7.48 16.89 10.56
C PHE A 31 7.53 17.92 9.45
N THR A 32 6.71 18.95 9.54
CA THR A 32 6.71 20.05 8.60
C THR A 32 6.92 21.35 9.34
N THR A 33 7.91 22.12 8.91
CA THR A 33 8.18 23.46 9.43
C THR A 33 8.03 24.47 8.30
N PHE A 34 7.44 25.61 8.61
CA PHE A 34 7.19 26.67 7.64
C PHE A 34 8.03 27.90 7.97
N ASP A 35 8.81 28.35 7.00
CA ASP A 35 9.48 29.66 7.02
C ASP A 35 8.87 30.49 5.88
N GLN A 36 8.05 31.50 6.23
CA GLN A 36 7.23 32.23 5.29
C GLN A 36 7.70 33.68 5.19
N ASP A 37 7.85 34.19 3.97
CA ASP A 37 8.02 35.60 3.70
C ASP A 37 6.66 36.35 3.65
N ASP A 38 6.71 37.69 3.60
CA ASP A 38 5.51 38.53 3.58
C ASP A 38 4.57 38.23 2.41
N ALA A 39 5.12 37.81 1.25
CA ALA A 39 4.33 37.48 0.07
C ALA A 39 3.58 36.16 0.27
N SER A 40 4.20 35.18 0.87
CA SER A 40 3.58 33.89 1.23
C SER A 40 2.49 34.09 2.29
N LEU A 41 2.78 34.86 3.36
CA LEU A 41 1.80 35.19 4.39
C LEU A 41 0.54 35.86 3.79
N ALA A 42 0.73 36.77 2.82
CA ALA A 42 -0.38 37.47 2.18
C ALA A 42 -1.23 36.54 1.27
N GLN A 43 -0.64 35.48 0.70
CA GLN A 43 -1.34 34.56 -0.20
C GLN A 43 -2.08 33.45 0.50
N VAL A 44 -1.44 32.81 1.46
CA VAL A 44 -1.95 31.56 2.05
C VAL A 44 -2.21 31.64 3.56
N GLY A 45 -1.93 32.80 4.17
CA GLY A 45 -2.02 32.99 5.60
C GLY A 45 -0.83 32.35 6.34
N GLU A 46 -0.78 32.52 7.66
CA GLU A 46 0.20 31.89 8.52
C GLU A 46 0.00 30.40 8.57
N GLN A 47 1.05 29.64 8.24
CA GLN A 47 1.08 28.19 8.34
C GLN A 47 1.79 27.79 9.64
N GLU A 48 1.18 26.92 10.40
CA GLU A 48 1.76 26.41 11.64
C GLU A 48 2.61 25.18 11.41
N ASP A 49 3.70 25.04 12.16
CA ASP A 49 4.50 23.83 12.18
C ASP A 49 3.65 22.65 12.63
N THR A 50 3.72 21.55 11.89
CA THR A 50 2.92 20.37 12.15
C THR A 50 3.75 19.12 12.35
N GLN A 51 3.22 18.20 13.13
CA GLN A 51 3.74 16.85 13.26
C GLN A 51 2.56 15.87 13.26
N GLU A 52 2.69 14.81 12.51
CA GLU A 52 1.63 13.81 12.41
C GLU A 52 2.18 12.39 12.24
N VAL A 53 1.39 11.40 12.65
CA VAL A 53 1.60 10.00 12.27
C VAL A 53 0.84 9.76 10.98
N ARG A 54 1.54 9.85 9.85
CA ARG A 54 0.94 9.64 8.52
C ARG A 54 0.37 8.24 8.34
N ALA A 55 1.05 7.23 8.86
CA ALA A 55 0.62 5.85 8.74
C ALA A 55 1.25 4.99 9.83
N ALA A 56 0.45 4.12 10.43
CA ALA A 56 0.94 3.03 11.27
C ALA A 56 0.29 1.74 10.77
N ARG A 57 1.07 0.89 10.09
CA ARG A 57 0.59 -0.32 9.44
C ARG A 57 0.97 -1.55 10.22
N LEU A 58 0.00 -2.41 10.40
CA LEU A 58 0.16 -3.74 10.97
C LEU A 58 -0.42 -4.76 10.00
N GLY A 59 0.26 -5.88 9.83
CA GLY A 59 -0.23 -6.91 8.95
C GLY A 59 0.66 -8.14 8.94
N PHE A 60 0.38 -9.01 7.98
CA PHE A 60 1.18 -10.20 7.75
C PHE A 60 1.03 -10.72 6.32
N TYR A 61 2.03 -11.46 5.92
CA TYR A 61 2.04 -12.28 4.72
C TYR A 61 2.17 -13.74 5.12
N LEU A 62 1.33 -14.58 4.56
CA LEU A 62 1.34 -16.02 4.75
C LEU A 62 1.41 -16.70 3.39
N ARG A 63 2.27 -17.68 3.22
CA ARG A 63 2.40 -18.48 1.99
C ARG A 63 2.41 -19.96 2.32
N SER A 64 1.53 -20.70 1.67
CA SER A 64 1.53 -22.16 1.73
C SER A 64 2.70 -22.75 0.94
N LYS A 65 3.30 -23.81 1.47
CA LYS A 65 4.34 -24.61 0.81
C LYS A 65 3.86 -26.00 0.39
N GLY A 66 2.56 -26.28 0.56
CA GLY A 66 1.95 -27.57 0.21
C GLY A 66 1.72 -27.74 -1.30
N ASN A 67 1.08 -28.86 -1.68
CA ASN A 67 0.76 -29.20 -3.07
C ASN A 67 -0.14 -28.17 -3.76
N PHE A 68 -0.95 -27.45 -3.00
CA PHE A 68 -1.72 -26.32 -3.46
C PHE A 68 -1.08 -25.03 -2.95
N ALA A 69 -0.36 -24.34 -3.83
CA ALA A 69 0.28 -23.09 -3.51
C ALA A 69 -0.73 -21.94 -3.49
N TRP A 70 -0.72 -21.17 -2.41
CA TRP A 70 -1.47 -19.92 -2.27
C TRP A 70 -0.71 -18.97 -1.34
N ASP A 71 -1.00 -17.71 -1.44
CA ASP A 71 -0.55 -16.73 -0.49
C ASP A 71 -1.71 -15.85 0.01
N PHE A 72 -1.58 -15.36 1.23
CA PHE A 72 -2.49 -14.42 1.84
C PHE A 72 -1.73 -13.21 2.34
N TYR A 73 -2.23 -12.04 2.00
CA TYR A 73 -1.67 -10.76 2.42
C TYR A 73 -2.73 -9.95 3.13
N PHE A 74 -2.42 -9.52 4.33
CA PHE A 74 -3.28 -8.67 5.14
C PHE A 74 -2.49 -7.49 5.68
N THR A 75 -3.03 -6.29 5.55
CA THR A 75 -2.56 -5.09 6.25
C THR A 75 -3.71 -4.22 6.67
N SER A 76 -3.60 -3.69 7.89
CA SER A 76 -4.41 -2.61 8.42
C SER A 76 -3.57 -1.34 8.48
N ASP A 77 -4.22 -0.20 8.39
CA ASP A 77 -3.60 1.12 8.49
C ASP A 77 -4.33 1.96 9.53
N TYR A 78 -3.56 2.66 10.32
CA TYR A 78 -4.00 3.67 11.26
C TYR A 78 -3.46 5.00 10.79
N GLN A 79 -4.33 5.97 10.60
CA GLN A 79 -3.98 7.33 10.19
C GLN A 79 -4.59 8.32 11.16
N GLU A 80 -3.78 9.23 11.64
CA GLU A 80 -4.24 10.42 12.34
C GLU A 80 -4.41 11.54 11.31
N ARG A 81 -5.65 11.94 11.08
CA ARG A 81 -5.94 13.07 10.18
C ARG A 81 -6.16 14.32 11.01
N ASN A 82 -5.26 15.26 10.86
CA ASN A 82 -5.25 16.53 11.61
C ASN A 82 -6.50 17.39 11.35
N ASP A 83 -7.21 17.17 10.24
CA ASP A 83 -8.29 18.06 9.81
C ASP A 83 -9.66 17.82 10.48
N ARG A 84 -9.90 16.72 11.19
CA ARG A 84 -11.25 16.45 11.75
C ARG A 84 -11.29 15.51 12.95
N GLU A 85 -10.33 15.49 13.84
CA GLU A 85 -10.40 14.64 15.06
C GLU A 85 -10.79 13.16 14.81
N LYS A 86 -10.60 12.66 13.62
CA LYS A 86 -10.96 11.30 13.25
C LYS A 86 -9.70 10.45 13.03
N THR A 87 -9.36 9.73 14.05
CA THR A 87 -8.54 8.51 13.92
C THR A 87 -9.28 7.50 13.07
N VAL A 88 -8.71 7.11 11.96
CA VAL A 88 -9.29 6.11 11.08
C VAL A 88 -8.45 4.85 11.11
N PHE A 89 -9.02 3.77 11.62
CA PHE A 89 -8.50 2.42 11.44
C PHE A 89 -9.21 1.77 10.28
N GLN A 90 -8.44 1.30 9.29
CA GLN A 90 -9.00 0.66 8.11
C GLN A 90 -8.23 -0.57 7.68
N ILE A 91 -8.93 -1.53 7.07
CA ILE A 91 -8.28 -2.62 6.33
C ILE A 91 -7.73 -2.03 5.05
N PHE A 92 -6.41 -2.06 4.92
CA PHE A 92 -5.72 -1.48 3.78
C PHE A 92 -5.63 -2.45 2.61
N ASP A 93 -5.07 -3.62 2.82
CA ASP A 93 -5.06 -4.71 1.85
C ASP A 93 -5.51 -6.01 2.52
N MET A 94 -6.34 -6.79 1.86
CA MET A 94 -6.73 -8.14 2.26
C MET A 94 -6.99 -8.98 1.03
N LYS A 95 -6.02 -9.82 0.66
CA LYS A 95 -6.06 -10.54 -0.62
C LYS A 95 -5.44 -11.92 -0.53
N VAL A 96 -5.98 -12.81 -1.35
CA VAL A 96 -5.45 -14.15 -1.60
C VAL A 96 -4.84 -14.19 -2.99
N GLY A 97 -3.67 -14.76 -3.11
CA GLY A 97 -2.98 -15.00 -4.38
C GLY A 97 -2.86 -16.49 -4.68
N ILE A 98 -3.17 -16.89 -5.89
CA ILE A 98 -3.09 -18.27 -6.37
C ILE A 98 -2.18 -18.27 -7.61
N PRO A 99 -0.98 -18.86 -7.53
CA PRO A 99 -0.11 -18.99 -8.68
C PRO A 99 -0.71 -19.97 -9.70
N LEU A 100 -0.72 -19.57 -10.96
CA LEU A 100 -1.22 -20.33 -12.11
C LEU A 100 -0.12 -20.39 -13.17
N GLY A 101 0.93 -21.16 -12.91
CA GLY A 101 2.11 -21.20 -13.78
C GLY A 101 2.87 -19.87 -13.79
N GLN A 102 2.96 -19.21 -14.96
CA GLN A 102 3.61 -17.90 -15.10
C GLN A 102 2.68 -16.72 -14.76
N THR A 103 1.43 -17.01 -14.43
CA THR A 103 0.44 -16.02 -14.03
C THR A 103 0.06 -16.19 -12.57
N LYS A 104 -0.54 -15.16 -11.99
CA LYS A 104 -1.08 -15.17 -10.63
C LYS A 104 -2.48 -14.58 -10.65
N LEU A 105 -3.43 -15.32 -10.09
CA LEU A 105 -4.76 -14.82 -9.77
C LEU A 105 -4.70 -14.22 -8.37
N THR A 106 -5.14 -12.98 -8.21
CA THR A 106 -5.25 -12.31 -6.92
C THR A 106 -6.69 -11.86 -6.71
N ILE A 107 -7.28 -12.20 -5.57
CA ILE A 107 -8.68 -11.88 -5.22
C ILE A 107 -8.69 -11.20 -3.86
N GLY A 108 -9.45 -10.11 -3.73
CA GLY A 108 -9.64 -9.38 -2.48
C GLY A 108 -9.46 -7.88 -2.62
N LYS A 109 -9.34 -7.19 -1.47
CA LYS A 109 -9.06 -5.75 -1.42
C LYS A 109 -7.60 -5.51 -1.73
N GLN A 110 -7.33 -4.78 -2.81
CA GLN A 110 -5.98 -4.54 -3.31
C GLN A 110 -5.92 -3.26 -4.15
N LYS A 111 -4.70 -2.76 -4.36
CA LYS A 111 -4.47 -1.68 -5.31
C LYS A 111 -4.80 -2.14 -6.72
N GLN A 112 -5.50 -1.28 -7.47
CA GLN A 112 -5.72 -1.52 -8.90
C GLN A 112 -4.42 -1.27 -9.69
N PRO A 113 -4.15 -2.02 -10.76
CA PRO A 113 -2.94 -1.89 -11.57
C PRO A 113 -3.03 -0.70 -12.55
N PHE A 114 -3.31 0.50 -12.04
CA PHE A 114 -3.62 1.66 -12.86
C PHE A 114 -2.42 2.61 -13.04
N SER A 115 -1.61 2.83 -12.02
CA SER A 115 -0.53 3.82 -12.06
C SER A 115 0.71 3.29 -11.33
N TYR A 116 1.89 3.54 -11.92
CA TYR A 116 3.16 3.21 -11.26
C TYR A 116 3.33 3.96 -9.93
N GLU A 117 2.97 5.22 -9.88
CA GLU A 117 3.03 6.03 -8.65
C GLU A 117 2.17 5.43 -7.53
N LEU A 118 0.97 4.92 -7.87
CA LEU A 118 0.12 4.25 -6.90
C LEU A 118 0.71 2.92 -6.43
N LEU A 119 1.27 2.14 -7.36
CA LEU A 119 1.82 0.82 -7.06
C LEU A 119 3.12 0.89 -6.27
N ALA A 120 3.93 1.93 -6.51
CA ALA A 120 5.19 2.14 -5.81
C ALA A 120 4.99 2.36 -4.31
N LEU A 121 6.00 1.99 -3.54
CA LEU A 121 6.03 2.28 -2.10
C LEU A 121 6.21 3.80 -1.91
N SER A 122 5.41 4.40 -1.03
CA SER A 122 5.50 5.83 -0.75
C SER A 122 6.89 6.28 -0.27
N VAL A 123 7.60 5.40 0.43
CA VAL A 123 8.95 5.69 0.97
C VAL A 123 10.05 5.77 -0.09
N ILE A 124 9.80 5.31 -1.32
CA ILE A 124 10.76 5.39 -2.43
C ILE A 124 10.40 6.46 -3.46
N LEU A 125 9.28 7.14 -3.27
CA LEU A 125 8.87 8.25 -4.14
C LEU A 125 9.65 9.52 -3.76
N PRO A 126 9.97 10.38 -4.74
CA PRO A 126 10.71 11.63 -4.51
C PRO A 126 9.87 12.71 -3.80
N HIS A 127 8.59 12.50 -3.63
CA HIS A 127 7.69 13.45 -2.99
C HIS A 127 7.11 12.88 -1.71
N GLN A 128 6.85 13.75 -0.78
CA GLN A 128 6.22 13.43 0.49
C GLN A 128 4.80 12.89 0.28
N GLU A 129 4.03 13.54 -0.61
CA GLU A 129 2.68 13.15 -0.99
C GLU A 129 2.58 12.79 -2.47
N ARG A 130 1.62 11.92 -2.82
CA ARG A 130 1.32 11.60 -4.22
C ARG A 130 0.57 12.75 -4.86
N ILE A 131 1.19 13.42 -5.82
CA ILE A 131 0.64 14.62 -6.47
C ILE A 131 -0.65 14.30 -7.21
N LEU A 132 -0.74 13.13 -7.84
CA LEU A 132 -1.90 12.72 -8.64
C LEU A 132 -2.93 11.90 -7.84
N SER A 133 -2.82 11.84 -6.51
CA SER A 133 -3.70 11.01 -5.69
C SER A 133 -5.21 11.24 -5.91
N PRO A 134 -5.70 12.47 -6.18
CA PRO A 134 -7.12 12.70 -6.47
C PRO A 134 -7.63 12.05 -7.76
N PHE A 135 -6.71 11.67 -8.67
CA PHE A 135 -7.05 11.03 -9.94
C PHE A 135 -6.86 9.51 -9.93
N PHE A 136 -6.40 8.95 -8.82
CA PHE A 136 -6.16 7.52 -8.74
C PHE A 136 -7.37 6.77 -8.19
N VAL A 137 -7.69 5.70 -8.88
CA VAL A 137 -8.52 4.65 -8.30
C VAL A 137 -7.66 3.89 -7.31
N THR A 138 -8.00 3.98 -6.04
CA THR A 138 -7.17 3.50 -4.95
C THR A 138 -7.23 1.98 -4.78
N ARG A 139 -7.77 1.51 -3.68
CA ARG A 139 -7.91 0.10 -3.36
C ARG A 139 -9.36 -0.30 -3.47
N SER A 140 -9.62 -1.35 -4.23
CA SER A 140 -10.97 -1.89 -4.40
C SER A 140 -10.97 -3.40 -4.22
N ILE A 141 -12.11 -3.97 -3.92
CA ILE A 141 -12.30 -5.41 -3.92
C ILE A 141 -12.48 -5.86 -5.36
N GLY A 142 -11.73 -6.89 -5.74
CA GLY A 142 -11.82 -7.42 -7.08
C GLY A 142 -10.96 -8.65 -7.29
N ALA A 143 -10.89 -9.06 -8.56
CA ALA A 143 -10.04 -10.14 -9.04
C ALA A 143 -9.12 -9.62 -10.13
N GLN A 144 -7.86 -9.98 -10.05
CA GLN A 144 -6.81 -9.57 -10.98
C GLN A 144 -6.00 -10.78 -11.41
N LEU A 145 -5.73 -10.87 -12.70
CA LEU A 145 -4.69 -11.73 -13.26
C LEU A 145 -3.46 -10.87 -13.55
N SER A 146 -2.30 -11.37 -13.22
CA SER A 146 -1.03 -10.70 -13.51
C SER A 146 0.04 -11.71 -13.85
N GLY A 147 1.08 -11.29 -14.56
CA GLY A 147 2.16 -12.19 -14.94
C GLY A 147 3.32 -11.49 -15.63
N LEU A 148 4.28 -12.33 -16.05
CA LEU A 148 5.47 -11.92 -16.77
C LEU A 148 5.39 -12.42 -18.21
N LEU A 149 5.93 -11.66 -19.14
CA LEU A 149 6.01 -11.97 -20.57
C LEU A 149 7.42 -11.66 -21.09
N ALA A 150 7.72 -12.17 -22.27
CA ALA A 150 8.95 -11.88 -23.01
C ALA A 150 10.25 -12.17 -22.22
N GLY A 151 10.31 -13.30 -21.50
CA GLY A 151 11.46 -13.65 -20.68
C GLY A 151 11.69 -12.67 -19.54
N ASP A 152 10.63 -12.37 -18.81
CA ASP A 152 10.58 -11.49 -17.62
C ASP A 152 10.87 -10.01 -17.88
N ARG A 153 10.85 -9.59 -19.15
CA ARG A 153 11.07 -8.18 -19.53
C ARG A 153 9.82 -7.32 -19.53
N MET A 154 8.65 -7.95 -19.47
CA MET A 154 7.36 -7.25 -19.51
C MET A 154 6.45 -7.80 -18.42
N THR A 155 5.86 -6.92 -17.65
CA THR A 155 4.78 -7.24 -16.69
C THR A 155 3.44 -6.85 -17.28
N TRP A 156 2.40 -7.60 -16.97
CA TRP A 156 1.04 -7.28 -17.33
C TRP A 156 0.10 -7.57 -16.18
N ALA A 157 -0.99 -6.83 -16.11
CA ALA A 157 -2.09 -7.09 -15.20
C ALA A 157 -3.41 -6.70 -15.84
N ALA A 158 -4.44 -7.50 -15.58
CA ALA A 158 -5.82 -7.22 -15.97
C ALA A 158 -6.76 -7.66 -14.85
N GLY A 159 -7.78 -6.87 -14.54
CA GLY A 159 -8.66 -7.16 -13.42
C GLY A 159 -10.03 -6.55 -13.55
N VAL A 160 -10.94 -7.06 -12.72
CA VAL A 160 -12.29 -6.52 -12.52
C VAL A 160 -12.43 -6.18 -11.05
N PHE A 161 -12.85 -4.96 -10.77
CA PHE A 161 -12.94 -4.41 -9.42
C PHE A 161 -14.30 -3.79 -9.19
N ASN A 162 -14.72 -3.80 -7.93
CA ASN A 162 -15.94 -3.15 -7.48
C ASN A 162 -15.57 -1.86 -6.72
N ASP A 163 -16.22 -0.76 -7.08
CA ASP A 163 -15.86 0.58 -6.59
C ASP A 163 -16.68 1.05 -5.38
N TRP A 164 -17.77 0.37 -5.06
CA TRP A 164 -18.75 0.88 -4.11
C TRP A 164 -18.41 0.77 -2.63
N LEU A 165 -17.24 0.27 -2.28
CA LEU A 165 -16.78 0.24 -0.88
C LEU A 165 -16.01 1.49 -0.45
N ASP A 166 -15.70 2.39 -1.38
CA ASP A 166 -15.03 3.66 -1.06
C ASP A 166 -16.03 4.81 -0.76
N THR A 167 -17.31 4.63 -1.00
CA THR A 167 -18.33 5.68 -0.83
C THR A 167 -18.88 5.81 0.59
N ASP A 168 -18.57 4.88 1.49
CA ASP A 168 -19.12 4.90 2.86
C ASP A 168 -18.18 5.50 3.92
N LEU A 169 -17.14 6.22 3.50
CA LEU A 169 -16.17 6.86 4.40
C LEU A 169 -16.16 8.40 4.28
N GLU A 170 -17.32 9.00 4.03
CA GLU A 170 -17.50 10.44 4.24
C GLU A 170 -17.88 10.75 5.70
#